data_97e4fe3e54e9e2b48cbb0f9c52bfaa8a
#
_entry.id   97e4fe3e54e9e2b48cbb0f9c52bfaa8a
#
_cell.length_a   1.000
_cell.length_b   1.000
_cell.length_c   1.000
_cell.angle_alpha   90.00
_cell.angle_beta   90.00
_cell.angle_gamma   90.00
#
_symmetry.space_group_name_H-M   'P 1'
#
loop_
_entity.id
_entity.type
_entity.pdbx_description
1 polymer ?
#
loop_
_entity_poly.entity_id
_entity_poly.type
_entity_poly.pdbx_seq_one_letter_code
_entity_poly.pdbx_strand_id
1 'polypeptide(L)'
;MKQLLSFEECKQMSRRLIAMNPNRNANMGKISTCLLDYYTELTKQPWLCTLVGQIRDLTAKQNLMLQQSAEAVDAAQYQNEDDLAFAIIKKQEEVKAGETFKQLDKQISALKKQLPFRSPHYFHFLDDHRAQKTIDPNAFTFQTTVDIDNPEEVETAVKNALLLNGMFDDPAEKLFREKIFSADEIELWKGKVLHVERSARNKAHIDIRIPIGMTIAEAQSAFCKLIHATEDPSCVTPERIIFITDAVSQIYTADDWYKRLDEDCL
;
A
#
# COMPACT_ATOMS: atom_id res chain seq x y z
N MET A 1 27.30 7.58 -2.03
CA MET A 1 26.37 6.42 -1.95
C MET A 1 26.94 5.44 -0.93
N LYS A 2 26.21 5.09 0.13
CA LYS A 2 26.60 3.98 0.99
C LYS A 2 26.55 2.71 0.14
N GLN A 3 27.60 1.91 0.22
CA GLN A 3 27.67 0.60 -0.46
C GLN A 3 26.52 -0.27 0.06
N LEU A 4 25.71 -0.85 -0.83
CA LEU A 4 24.73 -1.84 -0.44
C LEU A 4 25.48 -3.04 0.14
N LEU A 5 25.06 -3.47 1.33
CA LEU A 5 25.62 -4.63 1.99
C LEU A 5 25.15 -5.92 1.28
N SER A 6 25.95 -6.96 1.34
CA SER A 6 25.51 -8.29 0.94
C SER A 6 24.40 -8.81 1.87
N PHE A 7 23.66 -9.82 1.43
CA PHE A 7 22.64 -10.47 2.25
C PHE A 7 23.18 -10.96 3.60
N GLU A 8 24.34 -11.63 3.59
CA GLU A 8 24.95 -12.15 4.81
C GLU A 8 25.39 -11.04 5.77
N GLU A 9 25.94 -9.93 5.26
CA GLU A 9 26.26 -8.77 6.07
C GLU A 9 25.00 -8.15 6.69
N CYS A 10 23.93 -7.96 5.92
CA CYS A 10 22.67 -7.47 6.43
C CYS A 10 22.08 -8.39 7.53
N LYS A 11 22.12 -9.70 7.30
CA LYS A 11 21.61 -10.70 8.24
C LYS A 11 22.34 -10.70 9.58
N GLN A 12 23.64 -10.43 9.59
CA GLN A 12 24.44 -10.33 10.81
C GLN A 12 24.20 -9.02 11.58
N MET A 13 23.89 -7.93 10.87
CA MET A 13 23.80 -6.60 11.47
C MET A 13 22.41 -6.28 12.03
N SER A 14 21.34 -6.85 11.50
CA SER A 14 19.98 -6.47 11.87
C SER A 14 18.99 -7.61 11.69
N ARG A 15 18.00 -7.65 12.59
CA ARG A 15 16.80 -8.48 12.46
C ARG A 15 15.69 -7.81 11.60
N ARG A 16 15.91 -6.59 11.11
CA ARG A 16 14.96 -5.82 10.31
C ARG A 16 15.49 -5.66 8.89
N LEU A 17 15.15 -6.64 8.06
CA LEU A 17 15.58 -6.71 6.67
C LEU A 17 14.41 -6.48 5.73
N ILE A 18 14.66 -5.76 4.64
CA ILE A 18 13.71 -5.46 3.58
C ILE A 18 14.33 -5.74 2.22
N ALA A 19 13.59 -6.44 1.35
CA ALA A 19 13.98 -6.51 -0.05
C ALA A 19 13.45 -5.28 -0.79
N MET A 20 14.34 -4.49 -1.40
CA MET A 20 13.96 -3.28 -2.11
C MET A 20 14.91 -2.95 -3.27
N ASN A 21 14.42 -2.20 -4.22
CA ASN A 21 15.27 -1.50 -5.18
C ASN A 21 15.16 0.01 -4.92
N PRO A 22 16.21 0.64 -4.38
CA PRO A 22 16.18 2.04 -3.95
C PRO A 22 16.40 3.04 -5.08
N ASN A 23 16.67 2.57 -6.30
CA ASN A 23 17.11 3.43 -7.38
C ASN A 23 15.94 4.13 -8.08
N ARG A 24 16.15 5.37 -8.46
CA ARG A 24 15.28 6.04 -9.44
C ARG A 24 15.38 5.32 -10.79
N ASN A 25 14.26 5.15 -11.49
CA ASN A 25 14.15 4.34 -12.72
C ASN A 25 14.59 2.89 -12.48
N ALA A 26 14.16 2.32 -11.38
CA ALA A 26 14.54 0.98 -10.95
C ALA A 26 14.18 -0.08 -12.00
N ASN A 27 15.13 -0.98 -12.27
CA ASN A 27 14.82 -2.18 -13.03
C ASN A 27 13.93 -3.09 -12.18
N MET A 28 12.70 -3.32 -12.61
CA MET A 28 11.69 -4.09 -11.88
C MET A 28 12.08 -5.56 -11.61
N GLY A 29 13.04 -6.10 -12.33
CA GLY A 29 13.61 -7.42 -12.08
C GLY A 29 14.72 -7.45 -11.04
N LYS A 30 15.29 -6.30 -10.66
CA LYS A 30 16.38 -6.23 -9.67
C LYS A 30 15.85 -5.79 -8.31
N ILE A 31 16.25 -6.53 -7.27
CA ILE A 31 15.87 -6.27 -5.89
C ILE A 31 16.99 -6.75 -4.98
N SER A 32 17.36 -6.00 -3.96
CA SER A 32 18.42 -6.38 -3.03
C SER A 32 17.93 -6.34 -1.61
N THR A 33 18.49 -7.19 -0.75
CA THR A 33 18.23 -7.13 0.70
C THR A 33 18.97 -5.93 1.29
N CYS A 34 18.25 -5.14 2.08
CA CYS A 34 18.76 -3.94 2.73
C CYS A 34 18.37 -3.93 4.21
N LEU A 35 19.07 -3.14 5.02
CA LEU A 35 18.61 -2.78 6.35
C LEU A 35 17.40 -1.84 6.24
N LEU A 36 16.43 -1.99 7.14
CA LEU A 36 15.23 -1.13 7.16
C LEU A 36 15.58 0.35 7.36
N ASP A 37 16.66 0.65 8.08
CA ASP A 37 17.15 2.04 8.25
C ASP A 37 17.45 2.71 6.91
N TYR A 38 17.90 1.94 5.91
CA TYR A 38 18.14 2.46 4.58
C TYR A 38 16.83 2.88 3.88
N TYR A 39 15.75 2.11 4.06
CA TYR A 39 14.41 2.52 3.62
C TYR A 39 14.00 3.85 4.26
N THR A 40 14.16 3.97 5.58
CA THR A 40 13.83 5.19 6.33
C THR A 40 14.59 6.41 5.82
N GLU A 41 15.88 6.26 5.50
CA GLU A 41 16.67 7.35 4.92
C GLU A 41 16.30 7.65 3.46
N LEU A 42 15.90 6.63 2.70
CA LEU A 42 15.44 6.80 1.32
C LEU A 42 14.15 7.63 1.25
N THR A 43 13.18 7.38 2.14
CA THR A 43 11.90 8.10 2.16
C THR A 43 12.04 9.61 2.45
N LYS A 44 13.15 10.02 3.06
CA LYS A 44 13.47 11.43 3.35
C LYS A 44 14.16 12.15 2.19
N GLN A 45 14.50 11.46 1.10
CA GLN A 45 15.26 12.05 0.00
C GLN A 45 14.44 13.12 -0.76
N PRO A 46 14.95 14.33 -0.98
CA PRO A 46 14.20 15.41 -1.64
C PRO A 46 13.69 15.05 -3.04
N TRP A 47 14.47 14.26 -3.79
CA TRP A 47 14.04 13.84 -5.13
C TRP A 47 12.81 12.92 -5.09
N LEU A 48 12.68 12.08 -4.05
CA LEU A 48 11.53 11.19 -3.88
C LEU A 48 10.29 12.01 -3.50
N CYS A 49 10.41 12.95 -2.56
CA CYS A 49 9.34 13.90 -2.22
C CYS A 49 8.84 14.66 -3.46
N THR A 50 9.78 15.16 -4.28
CA THR A 50 9.44 15.86 -5.52
C THR A 50 8.69 14.95 -6.50
N LEU A 51 9.16 13.72 -6.68
CA LEU A 51 8.55 12.75 -7.61
C LEU A 51 7.14 12.35 -7.17
N VAL A 52 6.95 12.07 -5.87
CA VAL A 52 5.63 11.78 -5.28
C VAL A 52 4.69 12.98 -5.43
N GLY A 53 5.17 14.20 -5.17
CA GLY A 53 4.42 15.44 -5.37
C GLY A 53 3.92 15.59 -6.81
N GLN A 54 4.81 15.40 -7.79
CA GLN A 54 4.44 15.46 -9.22
C GLN A 54 3.35 14.44 -9.60
N ILE A 55 3.43 13.21 -9.07
CA ILE A 55 2.40 12.18 -9.32
C ILE A 55 1.07 12.61 -8.71
N ARG A 56 1.07 13.15 -7.49
CA ARG A 56 -0.12 13.65 -6.80
C ARG A 56 -0.78 14.81 -7.52
N ASP A 57 0.00 15.76 -8.01
CA ASP A 57 -0.51 16.90 -8.78
C ASP A 57 -1.22 16.45 -10.06
N LEU A 58 -0.65 15.49 -10.79
CA LEU A 58 -1.31 14.95 -11.99
C LEU A 58 -2.55 14.12 -11.64
N THR A 59 -2.52 13.36 -10.54
CA THR A 59 -3.68 12.61 -10.06
C THR A 59 -4.80 13.55 -9.62
N ALA A 60 -4.48 14.65 -8.94
CA ALA A 60 -5.46 15.66 -8.56
C ALA A 60 -6.14 16.29 -9.79
N LYS A 61 -5.38 16.53 -10.87
CA LYS A 61 -5.96 16.99 -12.15
C LYS A 61 -6.94 15.97 -12.76
N GLN A 62 -6.60 14.68 -12.74
CA GLN A 62 -7.52 13.62 -13.18
C GLN A 62 -8.80 13.58 -12.34
N ASN A 63 -8.66 13.64 -11.01
CA ASN A 63 -9.80 13.63 -10.08
C ASN A 63 -10.69 14.85 -10.29
N LEU A 64 -10.12 16.03 -10.50
CA LEU A 64 -10.87 17.25 -10.81
C LEU A 64 -11.67 17.11 -12.11
N MET A 65 -11.10 16.51 -13.15
CA MET A 65 -11.84 16.26 -14.40
C MET A 65 -13.04 15.32 -14.19
N LEU A 66 -12.88 14.28 -13.37
CA LEU A 66 -13.96 13.34 -13.04
C LEU A 66 -15.03 14.01 -12.18
N GLN A 67 -14.64 14.82 -11.20
CA GLN A 67 -15.58 15.60 -10.38
C GLN A 67 -16.38 16.58 -11.24
N GLN A 68 -15.72 17.38 -12.06
CA GLN A 68 -16.39 18.32 -12.96
C GLN A 68 -17.35 17.62 -13.94
N SER A 69 -17.00 16.42 -14.39
CA SER A 69 -17.89 15.63 -15.25
C SER A 69 -19.12 15.12 -14.52
N ALA A 70 -19.00 14.78 -13.25
CA ALA A 70 -20.14 14.40 -12.40
C ALA A 70 -21.05 15.60 -12.10
N GLU A 71 -20.47 16.75 -11.77
CA GLU A 71 -21.22 18.01 -11.51
C GLU A 71 -21.95 18.53 -12.76
N ALA A 72 -21.48 18.19 -13.97
CA ALA A 72 -22.12 18.54 -15.22
C ALA A 72 -23.40 17.72 -15.53
N VAL A 73 -23.67 16.65 -14.76
CA VAL A 73 -24.91 15.88 -14.89
C VAL A 73 -26.03 16.59 -14.15
N ASP A 74 -27.07 17.00 -14.89
CA ASP A 74 -28.23 17.68 -14.29
C ASP A 74 -29.12 16.67 -13.53
N ALA A 75 -29.01 16.66 -12.23
CA ALA A 75 -29.75 15.75 -11.36
C ALA A 75 -31.28 15.87 -11.50
N ALA A 76 -31.82 17.05 -11.93
CA ALA A 76 -33.26 17.26 -12.12
C ALA A 76 -33.85 16.44 -13.29
N GLN A 77 -33.01 15.89 -14.17
CA GLN A 77 -33.43 15.04 -15.29
C GLN A 77 -33.71 13.59 -14.90
N TYR A 78 -33.35 13.17 -13.67
CA TYR A 78 -33.43 11.79 -13.21
C TYR A 78 -34.47 11.64 -12.09
N GLN A 79 -35.25 10.55 -12.15
CA GLN A 79 -36.37 10.32 -11.23
C GLN A 79 -35.93 9.56 -9.96
N ASN A 80 -34.78 8.88 -9.99
CA ASN A 80 -34.23 8.12 -8.87
C ASN A 80 -32.69 8.23 -8.83
N GLU A 81 -32.13 7.85 -7.67
CA GLU A 81 -30.70 7.92 -7.40
C GLU A 81 -29.87 6.96 -8.27
N ASP A 82 -30.43 5.79 -8.61
CA ASP A 82 -29.72 4.77 -9.41
C ASP A 82 -29.49 5.25 -10.84
N ASP A 83 -30.53 5.87 -11.48
CA ASP A 83 -30.40 6.42 -12.82
C ASP A 83 -29.42 7.61 -12.86
N LEU A 84 -29.43 8.45 -11.82
CA LEU A 84 -28.48 9.55 -11.68
C LEU A 84 -27.03 8.98 -11.51
N ALA A 85 -26.84 8.01 -10.63
CA ALA A 85 -25.55 7.38 -10.43
C ALA A 85 -25.00 6.75 -11.71
N PHE A 86 -25.86 6.06 -12.47
CA PHE A 86 -25.49 5.49 -13.76
C PHE A 86 -25.08 6.56 -14.78
N ALA A 87 -25.81 7.69 -14.85
CA ALA A 87 -25.48 8.79 -15.75
C ALA A 87 -24.13 9.44 -15.38
N ILE A 88 -23.84 9.60 -14.10
CA ILE A 88 -22.55 10.10 -13.60
C ILE A 88 -21.42 9.15 -14.01
N ILE A 89 -21.57 7.85 -13.75
CA ILE A 89 -20.57 6.83 -14.12
C ILE A 89 -20.31 6.88 -15.63
N LYS A 90 -21.36 6.89 -16.45
CA LYS A 90 -21.24 6.98 -17.91
C LYS A 90 -20.46 8.23 -18.33
N LYS A 91 -20.75 9.38 -17.72
CA LYS A 91 -20.07 10.64 -18.03
C LYS A 91 -18.58 10.60 -17.64
N GLN A 92 -18.27 10.00 -16.51
CA GLN A 92 -16.88 9.79 -16.09
C GLN A 92 -16.12 8.84 -17.01
N GLU A 93 -16.77 7.77 -17.52
CA GLU A 93 -16.16 6.87 -18.51
C GLU A 93 -15.87 7.59 -19.84
N GLU A 94 -16.75 8.49 -20.30
CA GLU A 94 -16.47 9.34 -21.46
C GLU A 94 -15.22 10.21 -21.24
N VAL A 95 -15.06 10.81 -20.05
CA VAL A 95 -13.87 11.60 -19.70
C VAL A 95 -12.62 10.73 -19.65
N LYS A 96 -12.68 9.56 -19.04
CA LYS A 96 -11.56 8.59 -19.00
C LYS A 96 -11.13 8.14 -20.40
N ALA A 97 -12.09 8.01 -21.32
CA ALA A 97 -11.82 7.67 -22.71
C ALA A 97 -11.17 8.81 -23.52
N GLY A 98 -11.24 10.05 -23.03
CA GLY A 98 -10.72 11.25 -23.66
C GLY A 98 -9.18 11.31 -23.72
N GLU A 99 -8.65 11.98 -24.75
CA GLU A 99 -7.19 12.05 -24.98
C GLU A 99 -6.45 12.74 -23.82
N THR A 100 -6.99 13.82 -23.28
CA THR A 100 -6.37 14.56 -22.16
C THR A 100 -6.21 13.68 -20.93
N PHE A 101 -7.23 12.91 -20.56
CA PHE A 101 -7.16 11.98 -19.42
C PHE A 101 -6.13 10.88 -19.66
N LYS A 102 -6.10 10.30 -20.85
CA LYS A 102 -5.11 9.28 -21.25
C LYS A 102 -3.69 9.81 -21.25
N GLN A 103 -3.47 11.07 -21.63
CA GLN A 103 -2.15 11.69 -21.56
C GLN A 103 -1.69 11.88 -20.12
N LEU A 104 -2.57 12.33 -19.22
CA LEU A 104 -2.26 12.42 -17.79
C LEU A 104 -1.93 11.03 -17.22
N ASP A 105 -2.68 9.99 -17.57
CA ASP A 105 -2.43 8.63 -17.09
C ASP A 105 -1.08 8.08 -17.59
N LYS A 106 -0.72 8.34 -18.86
CA LYS A 106 0.61 8.02 -19.39
C LYS A 106 1.73 8.74 -18.62
N GLN A 107 1.54 10.02 -18.29
CA GLN A 107 2.53 10.79 -17.50
C GLN A 107 2.67 10.23 -16.09
N ILE A 108 1.56 9.97 -15.40
CA ILE A 108 1.54 9.34 -14.07
C ILE A 108 2.25 7.99 -14.12
N SER A 109 1.94 7.15 -15.09
CA SER A 109 2.56 5.83 -15.25
C SER A 109 4.06 5.92 -15.50
N ALA A 110 4.52 6.90 -16.27
CA ALA A 110 5.93 7.15 -16.54
C ALA A 110 6.68 7.62 -15.28
N LEU A 111 6.06 8.46 -14.45
CA LEU A 111 6.62 8.90 -13.17
C LEU A 111 6.62 7.75 -12.14
N LYS A 112 5.53 6.96 -12.03
CA LYS A 112 5.48 5.78 -11.14
C LYS A 112 6.62 4.80 -11.41
N LYS A 113 6.98 4.57 -12.66
CA LYS A 113 8.13 3.70 -13.03
C LYS A 113 9.48 4.23 -12.54
N GLN A 114 9.57 5.49 -12.14
CA GLN A 114 10.78 6.08 -11.57
C GLN A 114 10.86 5.90 -10.05
N LEU A 115 9.77 5.48 -9.39
CA LEU A 115 9.76 5.24 -7.96
C LEU A 115 10.59 4.01 -7.59
N PRO A 116 11.29 4.05 -6.46
CA PRO A 116 11.84 2.85 -5.85
C PRO A 116 10.68 1.92 -5.41
N PHE A 117 10.99 0.66 -5.13
CA PHE A 117 9.98 -0.29 -4.71
C PHE A 117 10.53 -1.29 -3.68
N ARG A 118 9.64 -1.93 -2.94
CA ARG A 118 9.91 -2.98 -1.97
C ARG A 118 9.06 -4.21 -2.21
N SER A 119 9.51 -5.36 -1.69
CA SER A 119 8.68 -6.56 -1.57
C SER A 119 8.01 -6.58 -0.20
N PRO A 120 6.69 -6.80 -0.10
CA PRO A 120 6.03 -7.01 1.17
C PRO A 120 6.26 -8.43 1.73
N HIS A 121 6.39 -9.45 0.86
CA HIS A 121 6.30 -10.85 1.26
C HIS A 121 7.65 -11.49 1.61
N TYR A 122 8.74 -11.02 0.99
CA TYR A 122 10.07 -11.61 1.16
C TYR A 122 11.11 -10.54 1.39
N PHE A 123 12.03 -10.77 2.33
CA PHE A 123 13.15 -9.87 2.57
C PHE A 123 14.41 -10.25 1.76
N HIS A 124 14.37 -11.35 1.00
CA HIS A 124 15.45 -11.79 0.11
C HIS A 124 14.91 -12.53 -1.12
N PHE A 125 15.60 -12.35 -2.23
CA PHE A 125 15.43 -13.10 -3.47
C PHE A 125 16.80 -13.57 -3.93
N LEU A 126 16.88 -14.82 -4.43
CA LEU A 126 18.12 -15.37 -4.94
C LEU A 126 18.65 -14.56 -6.13
N ASP A 127 19.97 -14.39 -6.19
CA ASP A 127 20.67 -13.65 -7.25
C ASP A 127 20.22 -12.18 -7.38
N ASP A 128 19.69 -11.57 -6.31
CA ASP A 128 19.14 -10.22 -6.33
C ASP A 128 18.13 -9.99 -7.48
N HIS A 129 17.42 -11.04 -7.86
CA HIS A 129 16.49 -11.03 -8.97
C HIS A 129 15.06 -11.37 -8.51
N ARG A 130 14.12 -10.45 -8.75
CA ARG A 130 12.72 -10.61 -8.39
C ARG A 130 11.95 -11.42 -9.44
N ALA A 131 11.75 -12.68 -9.16
CA ALA A 131 10.88 -13.58 -9.92
C ALA A 131 10.40 -14.71 -9.02
N GLN A 132 9.30 -15.36 -9.37
CA GLN A 132 8.76 -16.46 -8.59
C GLN A 132 9.80 -17.59 -8.37
N LYS A 133 10.60 -17.90 -9.37
CA LYS A 133 11.63 -18.93 -9.30
C LYS A 133 12.86 -18.60 -8.43
N THR A 134 13.01 -17.34 -8.05
CA THR A 134 14.13 -16.83 -7.24
C THR A 134 13.70 -16.44 -5.83
N ILE A 135 12.49 -16.81 -5.43
CA ILE A 135 12.01 -16.66 -4.05
C ILE A 135 12.87 -17.55 -3.16
N ASP A 136 13.41 -16.97 -2.07
CA ASP A 136 13.98 -17.73 -0.98
C ASP A 136 12.88 -18.08 0.04
N PRO A 137 12.48 -19.36 0.18
CA PRO A 137 11.43 -19.75 1.11
C PRO A 137 11.73 -19.39 2.57
N ASN A 138 13.02 -19.30 2.94
CA ASN A 138 13.46 -18.95 4.30
C ASN A 138 13.42 -17.45 4.57
N ALA A 139 13.13 -16.65 3.55
CA ALA A 139 13.07 -15.20 3.63
C ALA A 139 11.64 -14.65 3.68
N PHE A 140 10.65 -15.47 3.98
CA PHE A 140 9.26 -15.04 4.12
C PHE A 140 9.11 -14.10 5.31
N THR A 141 8.42 -12.97 5.11
CA THR A 141 8.29 -11.92 6.14
C THR A 141 7.17 -12.15 7.12
N PHE A 142 6.27 -13.11 6.86
CA PHE A 142 5.00 -13.30 7.57
C PHE A 142 4.12 -12.04 7.59
N GLN A 143 4.28 -11.18 6.61
CA GLN A 143 3.47 -9.98 6.40
C GLN A 143 3.07 -9.84 4.93
N THR A 144 2.04 -9.04 4.71
CA THR A 144 1.54 -8.72 3.37
C THR A 144 1.05 -7.28 3.32
N THR A 145 0.93 -6.73 2.11
CA THR A 145 0.36 -5.39 1.90
C THR A 145 -1.01 -5.51 1.26
N VAL A 146 -2.00 -4.85 1.84
CA VAL A 146 -3.29 -4.56 1.22
C VAL A 146 -3.16 -3.22 0.49
N ASP A 147 -3.51 -3.20 -0.80
CA ASP A 147 -3.52 -2.01 -1.66
C ASP A 147 -4.97 -1.53 -1.82
N ILE A 148 -5.30 -0.36 -1.27
CA ILE A 148 -6.65 0.21 -1.32
C ILE A 148 -6.71 1.17 -2.50
N ASP A 149 -7.24 0.68 -3.61
CA ASP A 149 -7.25 1.39 -4.89
C ASP A 149 -8.50 2.25 -5.13
N ASN A 150 -9.61 2.00 -4.42
CA ASN A 150 -10.82 2.81 -4.52
C ASN A 150 -10.68 4.07 -3.65
N PRO A 151 -10.67 5.30 -4.22
CA PRO A 151 -10.50 6.54 -3.47
C PRO A 151 -11.56 6.77 -2.39
N GLU A 152 -12.78 6.28 -2.61
CA GLU A 152 -13.91 6.46 -1.67
C GLU A 152 -13.75 5.61 -0.40
N GLU A 153 -12.99 4.52 -0.48
CA GLU A 153 -12.75 3.60 0.64
C GLU A 153 -11.55 4.00 1.51
N VAL A 154 -10.60 4.78 0.97
CA VAL A 154 -9.29 5.02 1.57
C VAL A 154 -9.37 5.56 3.00
N GLU A 155 -10.17 6.59 3.24
CA GLU A 155 -10.24 7.22 4.58
C GLU A 155 -10.86 6.26 5.60
N THR A 156 -11.95 5.58 5.22
CA THR A 156 -12.61 4.59 6.07
C THR A 156 -11.71 3.40 6.36
N ALA A 157 -11.04 2.87 5.33
CA ALA A 157 -10.14 1.73 5.47
C ALA A 157 -8.95 2.05 6.39
N VAL A 158 -8.30 3.19 6.21
CA VAL A 158 -7.18 3.63 7.05
C VAL A 158 -7.64 3.82 8.50
N LYS A 159 -8.76 4.49 8.73
CA LYS A 159 -9.33 4.68 10.07
C LYS A 159 -9.64 3.34 10.73
N ASN A 160 -10.35 2.45 10.05
CA ASN A 160 -10.72 1.15 10.59
C ASN A 160 -9.50 0.26 10.88
N ALA A 161 -8.46 0.30 10.03
CA ALA A 161 -7.21 -0.40 10.27
C ALA A 161 -6.51 0.07 11.57
N LEU A 162 -6.41 1.37 11.78
CA LEU A 162 -5.80 1.95 12.99
C LEU A 162 -6.63 1.63 14.24
N LEU A 163 -7.95 1.74 14.17
CA LEU A 163 -8.85 1.37 15.26
C LEU A 163 -8.74 -0.11 15.63
N LEU A 164 -8.70 -0.99 14.63
CA LEU A 164 -8.56 -2.44 14.84
C LEU A 164 -7.22 -2.76 15.53
N ASN A 165 -6.17 -2.04 15.16
CA ASN A 165 -4.84 -2.15 15.78
C ASN A 165 -4.76 -1.63 17.22
N GLY A 166 -5.78 -0.91 17.70
CA GLY A 166 -5.81 -0.32 19.04
C GLY A 166 -5.17 1.06 19.12
N MET A 167 -5.00 1.74 17.99
CA MET A 167 -4.53 3.12 17.93
C MET A 167 -5.73 4.06 18.09
N PHE A 168 -5.75 4.83 19.17
CA PHE A 168 -6.84 5.75 19.50
C PHE A 168 -6.30 7.14 19.81
N ASP A 169 -6.87 8.15 19.18
CA ASP A 169 -6.64 9.55 19.52
C ASP A 169 -7.61 10.02 20.63
N ASP A 170 -8.78 9.36 20.76
CA ASP A 170 -9.84 9.70 21.70
C ASP A 170 -10.38 8.42 22.39
N PRO A 171 -10.66 8.45 23.71
CA PRO A 171 -11.34 7.35 24.41
C PRO A 171 -12.67 6.92 23.77
N ALA A 172 -13.41 7.82 23.10
CA ALA A 172 -14.62 7.49 22.37
C ALA A 172 -14.37 6.54 21.20
N GLU A 173 -13.20 6.57 20.60
CA GLU A 173 -12.82 5.67 19.50
C GLU A 173 -12.70 4.21 19.96
N LYS A 174 -12.30 3.98 21.22
CA LYS A 174 -12.32 2.64 21.80
C LYS A 174 -13.75 2.06 21.84
N LEU A 175 -14.72 2.86 22.27
CA LEU A 175 -16.12 2.44 22.27
C LEU A 175 -16.67 2.26 20.86
N PHE A 176 -16.23 3.09 19.93
CA PHE A 176 -16.59 2.94 18.52
C PHE A 176 -16.02 1.65 17.92
N ARG A 177 -14.76 1.30 18.21
CA ARG A 177 -14.15 0.03 17.80
C ARG A 177 -14.98 -1.18 18.28
N GLU A 178 -15.37 -1.19 19.56
CA GLU A 178 -16.14 -2.28 20.16
C GLU A 178 -17.58 -2.40 19.61
N LYS A 179 -18.06 -1.36 18.89
CA LYS A 179 -19.35 -1.41 18.18
C LYS A 179 -19.25 -1.97 16.76
N ILE A 180 -18.13 -1.75 16.09
CA ILE A 180 -17.96 -2.13 14.69
C ILE A 180 -17.22 -3.46 14.49
N PHE A 181 -16.43 -3.88 15.49
CA PHE A 181 -15.70 -5.15 15.47
C PHE A 181 -16.12 -6.03 16.64
N SER A 182 -16.22 -7.32 16.40
CA SER A 182 -16.41 -8.33 17.45
C SER A 182 -15.14 -8.47 18.31
N ALA A 183 -15.30 -9.04 19.52
CA ALA A 183 -14.18 -9.30 20.41
C ALA A 183 -13.12 -10.23 19.77
N ASP A 184 -13.57 -11.24 19.02
CA ASP A 184 -12.68 -12.21 18.34
C ASP A 184 -11.90 -11.55 17.21
N GLU A 185 -12.52 -10.63 16.43
CA GLU A 185 -11.84 -9.87 15.40
C GLU A 185 -10.81 -8.91 15.99
N ILE A 186 -11.16 -8.23 17.08
CA ILE A 186 -10.23 -7.35 17.79
C ILE A 186 -9.02 -8.15 18.30
N GLU A 187 -9.23 -9.29 18.93
CA GLU A 187 -8.15 -10.13 19.46
C GLU A 187 -7.28 -10.69 18.32
N LEU A 188 -7.89 -11.13 17.22
CA LEU A 188 -7.17 -11.65 16.06
C LEU A 188 -6.26 -10.60 15.42
N TRP A 189 -6.72 -9.35 15.29
CA TRP A 189 -6.02 -8.33 14.49
C TRP A 189 -5.26 -7.28 15.29
N LYS A 190 -5.44 -7.21 16.61
CA LYS A 190 -4.72 -6.29 17.48
C LYS A 190 -3.20 -6.45 17.34
N GLY A 191 -2.50 -5.35 17.07
CA GLY A 191 -1.06 -5.33 16.87
C GLY A 191 -0.58 -5.96 15.56
N LYS A 192 -1.49 -6.25 14.61
CA LYS A 192 -1.13 -6.84 13.32
C LYS A 192 -1.04 -5.83 12.18
N VAL A 193 -1.52 -4.60 12.34
CA VAL A 193 -1.22 -3.53 11.39
C VAL A 193 0.19 -3.05 11.64
N LEU A 194 1.07 -3.20 10.65
CA LEU A 194 2.51 -2.95 10.79
C LEU A 194 2.94 -1.62 10.19
N HIS A 195 2.29 -1.22 9.08
CA HIS A 195 2.59 0.04 8.42
C HIS A 195 1.38 0.54 7.64
N VAL A 196 1.15 1.84 7.66
CA VAL A 196 0.10 2.50 6.89
C VAL A 196 0.71 3.71 6.20
N GLU A 197 0.55 3.80 4.89
CA GLU A 197 1.04 4.93 4.11
C GLU A 197 0.05 5.35 3.02
N ARG A 198 0.13 6.62 2.61
CA ARG A 198 -0.49 7.09 1.37
C ARG A 198 0.37 6.69 0.18
N SER A 199 -0.24 6.07 -0.81
CA SER A 199 0.44 5.77 -2.07
C SER A 199 0.79 7.04 -2.84
N ALA A 200 1.60 6.91 -3.88
CA ALA A 200 1.95 8.05 -4.74
C ALA A 200 0.73 8.67 -5.46
N ARG A 201 -0.37 7.93 -5.61
CA ARG A 201 -1.66 8.45 -6.15
C ARG A 201 -2.65 8.85 -5.05
N ASN A 202 -2.17 9.06 -3.82
CA ASN A 202 -2.97 9.41 -2.66
C ASN A 202 -4.03 8.36 -2.25
N LYS A 203 -3.81 7.10 -2.63
CA LYS A 203 -4.53 5.92 -2.17
C LYS A 203 -3.85 5.38 -0.90
N ALA A 204 -4.10 4.15 -0.46
CA ALA A 204 -3.44 3.63 0.74
C ALA A 204 -2.80 2.26 0.52
N HIS A 205 -1.63 2.04 1.15
CA HIS A 205 -1.04 0.74 1.38
C HIS A 205 -1.07 0.46 2.87
N ILE A 206 -1.51 -0.74 3.25
CA ILE A 206 -1.55 -1.18 4.65
C ILE A 206 -0.83 -2.51 4.76
N ASP A 207 0.32 -2.51 5.42
CA ASP A 207 1.03 -3.75 5.72
C ASP A 207 0.46 -4.39 6.98
N ILE A 208 0.15 -5.67 6.89
CA ILE A 208 -0.37 -6.46 8.00
C ILE A 208 0.48 -7.70 8.24
N ARG A 209 0.57 -8.12 9.48
CA ARG A 209 1.08 -9.44 9.85
C ARG A 209 0.03 -10.49 9.51
N ILE A 210 0.44 -11.54 8.83
CA ILE A 210 -0.43 -12.65 8.49
C ILE A 210 -0.73 -13.45 9.78
N PRO A 211 -2.00 -13.62 10.17
CA PRO A 211 -2.36 -14.47 11.30
C PRO A 211 -1.89 -15.93 11.09
N ILE A 212 -1.49 -16.57 12.17
CA ILE A 212 -1.06 -17.98 12.13
C ILE A 212 -2.16 -18.86 11.53
N GLY A 213 -1.79 -19.70 10.57
CA GLY A 213 -2.72 -20.59 9.87
C GLY A 213 -3.41 -19.98 8.65
N MET A 214 -3.22 -18.70 8.37
CA MET A 214 -3.76 -18.08 7.15
C MET A 214 -2.71 -18.01 6.03
N THR A 215 -3.16 -18.14 4.81
CA THR A 215 -2.40 -17.77 3.61
C THR A 215 -2.42 -16.25 3.39
N ILE A 216 -1.58 -15.74 2.48
CA ILE A 216 -1.59 -14.32 2.08
C ILE A 216 -3.00 -13.89 1.62
N ALA A 217 -3.64 -14.69 0.75
CA ALA A 217 -4.95 -14.38 0.20
C ALA A 217 -6.05 -14.35 1.27
N GLU A 218 -6.07 -15.34 2.18
CA GLU A 218 -7.03 -15.38 3.27
C GLU A 218 -6.87 -14.20 4.23
N ALA A 219 -5.61 -13.84 4.57
CA ALA A 219 -5.35 -12.71 5.45
C ALA A 219 -5.79 -11.38 4.81
N GLN A 220 -5.48 -11.15 3.52
CA GLN A 220 -5.91 -9.94 2.82
C GLN A 220 -7.43 -9.87 2.71
N SER A 221 -8.09 -10.95 2.29
CA SER A 221 -9.55 -11.00 2.15
C SER A 221 -10.27 -10.76 3.48
N ALA A 222 -9.83 -11.43 4.56
CA ALA A 222 -10.40 -11.23 5.89
C ALA A 222 -10.20 -9.80 6.39
N PHE A 223 -8.99 -9.24 6.21
CA PHE A 223 -8.69 -7.89 6.65
C PHE A 223 -9.46 -6.83 5.85
N CYS A 224 -9.52 -6.93 4.51
CA CYS A 224 -10.27 -6.01 3.65
C CYS A 224 -11.75 -5.92 4.06
N LYS A 225 -12.39 -7.06 4.36
CA LYS A 225 -13.78 -7.08 4.83
C LYS A 225 -13.97 -6.27 6.10
N LEU A 226 -13.05 -6.39 7.07
CA LEU A 226 -13.13 -5.69 8.34
C LEU A 226 -12.91 -4.18 8.21
N ILE A 227 -12.01 -3.77 7.34
CA ILE A 227 -11.73 -2.34 7.13
C ILE A 227 -12.67 -1.68 6.12
N HIS A 228 -13.62 -2.43 5.57
CA HIS A 228 -14.55 -2.00 4.52
C HIS A 228 -13.84 -1.53 3.24
N ALA A 229 -12.91 -2.36 2.76
CA ALA A 229 -12.18 -2.12 1.53
C ALA A 229 -12.36 -3.24 0.51
N THR A 230 -12.30 -2.89 -0.76
CA THR A 230 -12.27 -3.85 -1.86
C THR A 230 -10.86 -4.44 -1.97
N GLU A 231 -10.79 -5.76 -2.05
CA GLU A 231 -9.53 -6.48 -2.19
C GLU A 231 -8.95 -6.36 -3.61
N ASP A 232 -7.64 -6.13 -3.72
CA ASP A 232 -6.92 -6.25 -4.99
C ASP A 232 -6.29 -7.65 -5.11
N PRO A 233 -6.88 -8.56 -5.92
CA PRO A 233 -6.38 -9.92 -6.06
C PRO A 233 -4.97 -10.01 -6.64
N SER A 234 -4.44 -8.95 -7.23
CA SER A 234 -3.05 -8.91 -7.73
C SER A 234 -2.02 -8.82 -6.61
N CYS A 235 -2.43 -8.41 -5.40
CA CYS A 235 -1.53 -8.23 -4.26
C CYS A 235 -1.10 -9.52 -3.58
N VAL A 236 -1.73 -10.67 -3.89
CA VAL A 236 -1.42 -11.98 -3.30
C VAL A 236 -0.22 -12.68 -3.95
N THR A 237 0.29 -12.18 -5.07
CA THR A 237 1.42 -12.82 -5.77
C THR A 237 2.71 -12.75 -4.95
N PRO A 238 3.48 -13.82 -4.84
CA PRO A 238 4.69 -13.85 -4.01
C PRO A 238 5.72 -12.79 -4.36
N GLU A 239 5.86 -12.48 -5.65
CA GLU A 239 6.78 -11.47 -6.17
C GLU A 239 6.20 -10.06 -6.24
N ARG A 240 5.06 -9.80 -5.56
CA ARG A 240 4.46 -8.46 -5.50
C ARG A 240 5.46 -7.40 -5.07
N ILE A 241 5.36 -6.22 -5.67
CA ILE A 241 6.08 -5.04 -5.23
C ILE A 241 5.09 -3.93 -4.83
N ILE A 242 5.55 -3.11 -3.89
CA ILE A 242 4.90 -1.87 -3.47
C ILE A 242 5.86 -0.72 -3.77
N PHE A 243 5.39 0.29 -4.47
CA PHE A 243 6.19 1.49 -4.72
C PHE A 243 6.41 2.27 -3.42
N ILE A 244 7.66 2.64 -3.17
CA ILE A 244 8.04 3.41 -1.99
C ILE A 244 7.67 4.87 -2.20
N THR A 245 7.04 5.46 -1.21
CA THR A 245 6.69 6.88 -1.17
C THR A 245 7.59 7.66 -0.21
N ASP A 246 7.35 8.95 -0.06
CA ASP A 246 8.12 9.82 0.82
C ASP A 246 7.71 9.69 2.30
N ALA A 247 8.53 10.20 3.19
CA ALA A 247 8.29 10.13 4.62
C ALA A 247 7.00 10.84 5.06
N VAL A 248 6.56 11.87 4.34
CA VAL A 248 5.32 12.61 4.63
C VAL A 248 4.08 11.77 4.34
N SER A 249 4.21 10.77 3.49
CA SER A 249 3.14 9.82 3.16
C SER A 249 2.87 8.79 4.25
N GLN A 250 3.80 8.60 5.18
CA GLN A 250 3.67 7.59 6.24
C GLN A 250 2.71 8.06 7.32
N ILE A 251 1.71 7.24 7.66
CA ILE A 251 0.69 7.52 8.68
C ILE A 251 1.05 6.79 9.97
N TYR A 252 1.46 5.52 9.86
CA TYR A 252 1.80 4.67 11.01
C TYR A 252 2.89 3.68 10.64
N THR A 253 3.78 3.38 11.58
CA THR A 253 4.78 2.31 11.46
C THR A 253 5.02 1.68 12.81
N ALA A 254 4.80 0.37 12.90
CA ALA A 254 5.05 -0.42 14.10
C ALA A 254 6.55 -0.68 14.29
N ASP A 255 6.99 -0.82 15.54
CA ASP A 255 8.38 -1.12 15.89
C ASP A 255 8.85 -2.50 15.38
N ASP A 256 7.91 -3.40 15.11
CA ASP A 256 8.19 -4.76 14.63
C ASP A 256 7.93 -4.93 13.12
N TRP A 257 7.68 -3.83 12.38
CA TRP A 257 7.60 -3.86 10.92
C TRP A 257 8.92 -4.35 10.30
N TYR A 258 8.85 -5.36 9.43
CA TYR A 258 10.00 -6.10 8.88
C TYR A 258 10.93 -6.73 9.94
N LYS A 259 10.49 -6.89 11.17
CA LYS A 259 11.23 -7.65 12.17
C LYS A 259 11.16 -9.13 11.79
N ARG A 260 12.32 -9.78 11.68
CA ARG A 260 12.39 -11.23 11.47
C ARG A 260 11.82 -11.95 12.67
N LEU A 261 10.98 -12.93 12.42
CA LEU A 261 10.60 -13.91 13.43
C LEU A 261 11.73 -14.93 13.50
N ASP A 262 12.42 -15.00 14.63
CA ASP A 262 13.42 -16.05 14.85
C ASP A 262 12.70 -17.39 15.07
N GLU A 263 13.41 -18.50 14.78
CA GLU A 263 12.89 -19.85 15.00
C GLU A 263 12.43 -20.09 16.45
N ASP A 264 12.98 -19.34 17.41
CA ASP A 264 12.61 -19.39 18.83
C ASP A 264 11.25 -18.73 19.15
N CYS A 265 10.59 -18.11 18.17
CA CYS A 265 9.30 -17.42 18.33
C CYS A 265 8.14 -18.17 17.64
N LEU A 266 8.41 -19.27 16.99
CA LEU A 266 7.46 -20.19 16.39
C LEU A 266 7.29 -21.43 17.27
#